data_3844afb4f7a7c81d26bcd258a5720b5a
#
_entry.id   3844afb4f7a7c81d26bcd258a5720b5a
#
_cell.length_a   1.000
_cell.length_b   1.000
_cell.length_c   1.000
_cell.angle_alpha   90.00
_cell.angle_beta   90.00
_cell.angle_gamma   90.00
#
_symmetry.space_group_name_H-M   'P 1'
#
loop_
_entity.id
_entity.type
_entity.pdbx_description
1 polymer ?
#
loop_
_entity_poly.entity_id
_entity_poly.type
_entity_poly.pdbx_seq_one_letter_code
_entity_poly.pdbx_strand_id
1 'polypeptide(L)'
;MKTLENQVAVVTGASRGLGKAIATLFAHEGAKVILAARSRKAIEQIAAELHADGYAAVTFACDVSDLQQIEALAHFAIETYGHFDVWVNNAGVAGPYGATFDLSPEQFLSVMRTNMNGVYHGSMMAMRHFLPRKSGKLINILGAGSKKPAPNQNAYGSTKAWIRVFTLALAVETKDRGVGVFALQPGLMDTDLLTEVVTFKEHEKRLREFMPFLIRAAGKKPELAARKALWLASSATDGKTGLDVSVGSRLSFLLGFLREGLRRLLRLPTRPVVMNVKAIPSAFEPLPGIASKDTNTAGND
;
A
#
# COMPACT_ATOMS: atom_id res chain seq x y z
N MET A 1 15.71 11.67 22.88
CA MET A 1 14.54 10.81 23.12
C MET A 1 14.03 10.32 21.75
N LYS A 2 13.85 9.02 21.60
CA LYS A 2 13.32 8.46 20.34
C LYS A 2 11.84 8.75 20.19
N THR A 3 11.36 8.91 18.96
CA THR A 3 9.98 9.40 18.67
C THR A 3 8.88 8.42 19.13
N LEU A 4 9.14 7.11 19.09
CA LEU A 4 8.20 6.04 19.48
C LEU A 4 8.73 5.18 20.62
N GLU A 5 9.52 5.76 21.50
CA GLU A 5 10.14 5.04 22.62
C GLU A 5 9.07 4.36 23.48
N ASN A 6 9.25 3.06 23.74
CA ASN A 6 8.33 2.19 24.49
C ASN A 6 6.95 1.95 23.84
N GLN A 7 6.67 2.45 22.64
CA GLN A 7 5.45 2.13 21.93
C GLN A 7 5.53 0.75 21.24
N VAL A 8 4.39 0.12 21.08
CA VAL A 8 4.25 -1.15 20.36
C VAL A 8 3.50 -0.90 19.05
N ALA A 9 4.09 -1.28 17.93
CA ALA A 9 3.53 -1.04 16.60
C ALA A 9 3.34 -2.35 15.81
N VAL A 10 2.13 -2.56 15.31
CA VAL A 10 1.80 -3.64 14.36
C VAL A 10 1.85 -3.07 12.95
N VAL A 11 2.64 -3.69 12.05
CA VAL A 11 2.72 -3.29 10.64
C VAL A 11 2.39 -4.46 9.74
N THR A 12 1.28 -4.38 8.99
CA THR A 12 0.89 -5.42 8.03
C THR A 12 1.57 -5.20 6.68
N GLY A 13 1.86 -6.29 5.94
CA GLY A 13 2.59 -6.22 4.68
C GLY A 13 4.05 -5.78 4.88
N ALA A 14 4.67 -6.12 6.01
CA ALA A 14 6.00 -5.67 6.42
C ALA A 14 7.16 -6.38 5.71
N SER A 15 6.91 -7.36 4.84
CA SER A 15 7.96 -8.19 4.22
C SER A 15 8.81 -7.46 3.18
N ARG A 16 8.35 -6.34 2.62
CA ARG A 16 9.06 -5.55 1.59
C ARG A 16 8.50 -4.14 1.44
N GLY A 17 9.16 -3.34 0.59
CA GLY A 17 8.66 -2.03 0.15
C GLY A 17 8.35 -1.07 1.29
N LEU A 18 7.16 -0.44 1.23
CA LEU A 18 6.77 0.57 2.20
C LEU A 18 6.57 -0.02 3.62
N GLY A 19 5.99 -1.22 3.72
CA GLY A 19 5.77 -1.86 5.03
C GLY A 19 7.10 -2.18 5.75
N LYS A 20 8.11 -2.72 5.03
CA LYS A 20 9.47 -2.88 5.57
C LYS A 20 10.04 -1.53 6.02
N ALA A 21 9.95 -0.49 5.18
CA ALA A 21 10.49 0.84 5.50
C ALA A 21 9.82 1.48 6.74
N ILE A 22 8.49 1.32 6.89
CA ILE A 22 7.76 1.80 8.07
C ILE A 22 8.22 1.04 9.31
N ALA A 23 8.22 -0.29 9.28
CA ALA A 23 8.57 -1.14 10.41
C ALA A 23 10.02 -0.88 10.87
N THR A 24 10.96 -0.82 9.93
CA THR A 24 12.38 -0.52 10.22
C THR A 24 12.53 0.86 10.84
N LEU A 25 11.88 1.89 10.28
CA LEU A 25 11.96 3.25 10.85
C LEU A 25 11.35 3.32 12.24
N PHE A 26 10.22 2.64 12.48
CA PHE A 26 9.58 2.61 13.79
C PHE A 26 10.47 1.94 14.85
N ALA A 27 11.15 0.83 14.49
CA ALA A 27 12.11 0.17 15.35
C ALA A 27 13.29 1.09 15.70
N HIS A 28 13.87 1.78 14.71
CA HIS A 28 14.95 2.75 14.91
C HIS A 28 14.53 3.90 15.82
N GLU A 29 13.26 4.29 15.79
CA GLU A 29 12.66 5.32 16.63
C GLU A 29 12.14 4.80 17.99
N GLY A 30 12.52 3.57 18.35
CA GLY A 30 12.33 3.00 19.70
C GLY A 30 11.05 2.19 19.89
N ALA A 31 10.28 1.96 18.85
CA ALA A 31 9.12 1.08 18.96
C ALA A 31 9.54 -0.41 19.02
N LYS A 32 8.76 -1.20 19.78
CA LYS A 32 8.72 -2.65 19.65
C LYS A 32 7.82 -2.99 18.47
N VAL A 33 8.32 -3.66 17.44
CA VAL A 33 7.59 -3.81 16.17
C VAL A 33 7.15 -5.26 15.95
N ILE A 34 5.87 -5.44 15.59
CA ILE A 34 5.33 -6.71 15.10
C ILE A 34 5.28 -6.63 13.57
N LEU A 35 6.14 -7.41 12.91
CA LEU A 35 6.21 -7.55 11.47
C LEU A 35 5.21 -8.60 11.00
N ALA A 36 4.13 -8.20 10.35
CA ALA A 36 3.09 -9.11 9.89
C ALA A 36 3.05 -9.19 8.35
N ALA A 37 3.17 -10.40 7.78
CA ALA A 37 3.04 -10.66 6.34
C ALA A 37 2.88 -12.15 6.07
N ARG A 38 2.47 -12.52 4.84
CA ARG A 38 2.35 -13.93 4.42
C ARG A 38 3.69 -14.67 4.34
N SER A 39 4.74 -13.98 3.89
CA SER A 39 6.09 -14.56 3.77
C SER A 39 6.81 -14.58 5.11
N ARG A 40 6.69 -15.69 5.85
CA ARG A 40 7.40 -15.92 7.12
C ARG A 40 8.90 -15.65 6.98
N LYS A 41 9.55 -16.28 5.99
CA LYS A 41 10.99 -16.14 5.75
C LYS A 41 11.43 -14.68 5.59
N ALA A 42 10.65 -13.86 4.85
CA ALA A 42 11.04 -12.47 4.60
C ALA A 42 10.92 -11.59 5.86
N ILE A 43 9.90 -11.80 6.69
CA ILE A 43 9.75 -11.03 7.93
C ILE A 43 10.75 -11.48 9.00
N GLU A 44 11.07 -12.78 9.07
CA GLU A 44 12.11 -13.30 9.97
C GLU A 44 13.51 -12.74 9.64
N GLN A 45 13.83 -12.61 8.34
CA GLN A 45 15.08 -11.97 7.92
C GLN A 45 15.14 -10.51 8.39
N ILE A 46 14.06 -9.74 8.22
CA ILE A 46 14.00 -8.33 8.65
C ILE A 46 14.10 -8.23 10.19
N ALA A 47 13.43 -9.12 10.92
CA ALA A 47 13.54 -9.15 12.37
C ALA A 47 14.97 -9.47 12.83
N ALA A 48 15.66 -10.41 12.17
CA ALA A 48 17.05 -10.72 12.44
C ALA A 48 17.99 -9.52 12.18
N GLU A 49 17.78 -8.79 11.07
CA GLU A 49 18.50 -7.55 10.78
C GLU A 49 18.29 -6.52 11.92
N LEU A 50 17.04 -6.31 12.35
CA LEU A 50 16.71 -5.37 13.44
C LEU A 50 17.29 -5.81 14.80
N HIS A 51 17.26 -7.10 15.11
CA HIS A 51 17.86 -7.64 16.33
C HIS A 51 19.39 -7.45 16.37
N ALA A 52 20.06 -7.66 15.23
CA ALA A 52 21.51 -7.43 15.12
C ALA A 52 21.89 -5.97 15.41
N ASP A 53 21.00 -5.03 15.09
CA ASP A 53 21.13 -3.61 15.37
C ASP A 53 20.63 -3.21 16.79
N GLY A 54 20.18 -4.17 17.60
CA GLY A 54 19.72 -3.96 18.98
C GLY A 54 18.28 -3.49 19.13
N TYR A 55 17.43 -3.63 18.08
CA TYR A 55 16.03 -3.23 18.09
C TYR A 55 15.09 -4.40 18.40
N ALA A 56 13.97 -4.13 19.05
CA ALA A 56 12.96 -5.12 19.39
C ALA A 56 11.98 -5.31 18.22
N ALA A 57 11.97 -6.51 17.65
CA ALA A 57 11.06 -6.88 16.58
C ALA A 57 10.63 -8.34 16.73
N VAL A 58 9.35 -8.64 16.47
CA VAL A 58 8.83 -10.01 16.40
C VAL A 58 8.04 -10.19 15.11
N THR A 59 7.83 -11.43 14.72
CA THR A 59 7.20 -11.75 13.43
C THR A 59 5.91 -12.55 13.61
N PHE A 60 4.93 -12.29 12.76
CA PHE A 60 3.70 -13.06 12.70
C PHE A 60 3.30 -13.31 11.24
N ALA A 61 3.30 -14.56 10.80
CA ALA A 61 2.91 -14.91 9.43
C ALA A 61 1.38 -14.98 9.33
N CYS A 62 0.77 -14.11 8.52
CA CYS A 62 -0.68 -14.10 8.30
C CYS A 62 -1.09 -13.56 6.93
N ASP A 63 -2.28 -13.98 6.47
CA ASP A 63 -3.02 -13.34 5.39
C ASP A 63 -4.05 -12.37 5.99
N VAL A 64 -3.94 -11.11 5.62
CA VAL A 64 -4.83 -10.05 6.14
C VAL A 64 -6.29 -10.21 5.69
N SER A 65 -6.54 -10.96 4.61
CA SER A 65 -7.89 -11.25 4.14
C SER A 65 -8.64 -12.25 5.01
N ASP A 66 -7.94 -12.97 5.88
CA ASP A 66 -8.48 -13.93 6.83
C ASP A 66 -8.67 -13.27 8.20
N LEU A 67 -9.92 -13.16 8.64
CA LEU A 67 -10.27 -12.54 9.92
C LEU A 67 -9.63 -13.26 11.10
N GLN A 68 -9.64 -14.60 11.11
CA GLN A 68 -9.12 -15.39 12.23
C GLN A 68 -7.60 -15.17 12.40
N GLN A 69 -6.86 -15.05 11.29
CA GLN A 69 -5.43 -14.77 11.33
C GLN A 69 -5.13 -13.35 11.84
N ILE A 70 -6.00 -12.38 11.53
CA ILE A 70 -5.84 -11.00 12.04
C ILE A 70 -6.24 -10.91 13.52
N GLU A 71 -7.25 -11.66 13.96
CA GLU A 71 -7.56 -11.81 15.39
C GLU A 71 -6.37 -12.44 16.14
N ALA A 72 -5.79 -13.52 15.60
CA ALA A 72 -4.60 -14.15 16.17
C ALA A 72 -3.38 -13.20 16.22
N LEU A 73 -3.19 -12.36 15.20
CA LEU A 73 -2.14 -11.33 15.20
C LEU A 73 -2.34 -10.30 16.33
N ALA A 74 -3.58 -9.85 16.55
CA ALA A 74 -3.87 -8.91 17.63
C ALA A 74 -3.66 -9.54 19.02
N HIS A 75 -4.08 -10.78 19.22
CA HIS A 75 -3.82 -11.54 20.44
C HIS A 75 -2.32 -11.75 20.67
N PHE A 76 -1.58 -12.17 19.64
CA PHE A 76 -0.13 -12.32 19.71
C PHE A 76 0.58 -11.02 20.13
N ALA A 77 0.15 -9.87 19.61
CA ALA A 77 0.70 -8.58 19.99
C ALA A 77 0.48 -8.28 21.49
N ILE A 78 -0.72 -8.58 22.00
CA ILE A 78 -1.08 -8.39 23.41
C ILE A 78 -0.33 -9.38 24.30
N GLU A 79 -0.24 -10.65 23.93
CA GLU A 79 0.49 -11.69 24.69
C GLU A 79 1.99 -11.38 24.77
N THR A 80 2.57 -10.84 23.68
CA THR A 80 4.02 -10.57 23.60
C THR A 80 4.42 -9.30 24.35
N TYR A 81 3.62 -8.23 24.24
CA TYR A 81 3.99 -6.90 24.73
C TYR A 81 2.99 -6.27 25.70
N GLY A 82 1.91 -6.97 26.02
CA GLY A 82 0.83 -6.48 26.90
C GLY A 82 -0.19 -5.58 26.20
N HIS A 83 0.18 -4.94 25.12
CA HIS A 83 -0.66 -4.02 24.35
C HIS A 83 -0.06 -3.72 22.99
N PHE A 84 -0.76 -2.92 22.19
CA PHE A 84 -0.19 -2.20 21.05
C PHE A 84 -0.77 -0.78 20.96
N ASP A 85 0.03 0.17 20.47
CA ASP A 85 -0.29 1.60 20.44
C ASP A 85 -0.53 2.09 19.01
N VAL A 86 0.10 1.45 18.04
CA VAL A 86 0.00 1.80 16.62
C VAL A 86 -0.34 0.56 15.79
N TRP A 87 -1.33 0.71 14.91
CA TRP A 87 -1.68 -0.30 13.91
C TRP A 87 -1.60 0.30 12.51
N VAL A 88 -0.74 -0.28 11.64
CA VAL A 88 -0.58 0.17 10.26
C VAL A 88 -1.14 -0.88 9.30
N ASN A 89 -2.26 -0.58 8.67
CA ASN A 89 -2.80 -1.36 7.57
C ASN A 89 -2.10 -0.96 6.27
N ASN A 90 -1.00 -1.65 5.96
CA ASN A 90 -0.20 -1.41 4.76
C ASN A 90 -0.30 -2.55 3.74
N ALA A 91 -0.61 -3.78 4.15
CA ALA A 91 -0.76 -4.91 3.23
C ALA A 91 -1.72 -4.59 2.08
N GLY A 92 -1.32 -4.93 0.86
CA GLY A 92 -2.14 -4.72 -0.33
C GLY A 92 -1.49 -5.27 -1.59
N VAL A 93 -2.32 -5.51 -2.61
CA VAL A 93 -1.95 -6.01 -3.93
C VAL A 93 -2.53 -5.12 -5.02
N ALA A 94 -1.80 -4.97 -6.14
CA ALA A 94 -2.25 -4.15 -7.26
C ALA A 94 -3.25 -4.90 -8.18
N GLY A 95 -3.13 -6.23 -8.28
CA GLY A 95 -3.82 -7.03 -9.28
C GLY A 95 -3.25 -6.80 -10.70
N PRO A 96 -3.85 -7.45 -11.73
CA PRO A 96 -3.44 -7.24 -13.11
C PRO A 96 -3.70 -5.80 -13.58
N TYR A 97 -2.77 -5.27 -14.37
CA TYR A 97 -2.91 -3.98 -15.04
C TYR A 97 -3.56 -4.20 -16.41
N GLY A 98 -4.67 -3.53 -16.68
CA GLY A 98 -5.39 -3.58 -17.95
C GLY A 98 -6.82 -3.09 -17.82
N ALA A 99 -7.60 -3.20 -18.89
CA ALA A 99 -8.99 -2.78 -18.87
C ALA A 99 -9.80 -3.64 -17.89
N THR A 100 -10.79 -3.06 -17.26
CA THR A 100 -11.57 -3.76 -16.20
C THR A 100 -12.27 -5.00 -16.73
N PHE A 101 -12.73 -4.97 -17.96
CA PHE A 101 -13.42 -6.09 -18.60
C PHE A 101 -12.47 -7.24 -18.99
N ASP A 102 -11.15 -7.04 -19.00
CA ASP A 102 -10.15 -8.10 -19.20
C ASP A 102 -9.93 -8.95 -17.95
N LEU A 103 -10.30 -8.44 -16.76
CA LEU A 103 -10.14 -9.17 -15.51
C LEU A 103 -11.25 -10.22 -15.36
N SER A 104 -10.86 -11.43 -14.94
CA SER A 104 -11.87 -12.38 -14.44
C SER A 104 -12.48 -11.86 -13.12
N PRO A 105 -13.71 -12.29 -12.79
CA PRO A 105 -14.32 -11.97 -11.49
C PRO A 105 -13.42 -12.35 -10.30
N GLU A 106 -12.73 -13.50 -10.39
CA GLU A 106 -11.84 -13.97 -9.33
C GLU A 106 -10.61 -13.05 -9.16
N GLN A 107 -9.99 -12.59 -10.26
CA GLN A 107 -8.89 -11.63 -10.20
C GLN A 107 -9.32 -10.31 -9.55
N PHE A 108 -10.50 -9.80 -9.93
CA PHE A 108 -11.07 -8.59 -9.34
C PHE A 108 -11.34 -8.75 -7.85
N LEU A 109 -12.05 -9.81 -7.46
CA LEU A 109 -12.42 -10.10 -6.07
C LEU A 109 -11.19 -10.39 -5.18
N SER A 110 -10.13 -11.00 -5.73
CA SER A 110 -8.91 -11.26 -4.94
C SER A 110 -8.23 -9.97 -4.49
N VAL A 111 -8.25 -8.92 -5.34
CA VAL A 111 -7.74 -7.59 -4.97
C VAL A 111 -8.61 -6.98 -3.87
N MET A 112 -9.94 -7.08 -4.00
CA MET A 112 -10.87 -6.57 -2.98
C MET A 112 -10.69 -7.28 -1.64
N ARG A 113 -10.61 -8.63 -1.64
CA ARG A 113 -10.39 -9.40 -0.41
C ARG A 113 -9.12 -8.96 0.32
N THR A 114 -8.00 -8.87 -0.36
CA THR A 114 -6.75 -8.46 0.30
C THR A 114 -6.81 -7.01 0.77
N ASN A 115 -7.23 -6.08 -0.10
CA ASN A 115 -7.11 -4.66 0.18
C ASN A 115 -8.22 -4.12 1.10
N MET A 116 -9.48 -4.53 0.88
CA MET A 116 -10.61 -4.02 1.65
C MET A 116 -10.81 -4.82 2.94
N ASN A 117 -10.95 -6.16 2.84
CA ASN A 117 -11.15 -6.97 4.05
C ASN A 117 -9.94 -6.85 4.98
N GLY A 118 -8.70 -6.86 4.43
CA GLY A 118 -7.49 -6.70 5.25
C GLY A 118 -7.47 -5.40 6.04
N VAL A 119 -7.85 -4.27 5.43
CA VAL A 119 -7.97 -3.00 6.13
C VAL A 119 -9.13 -3.01 7.13
N TYR A 120 -10.29 -3.57 6.77
CA TYR A 120 -11.43 -3.70 7.67
C TYR A 120 -11.07 -4.53 8.90
N HIS A 121 -10.55 -5.75 8.71
CA HIS A 121 -10.18 -6.65 9.81
C HIS A 121 -9.18 -5.99 10.76
N GLY A 122 -8.07 -5.46 10.23
CA GLY A 122 -7.06 -4.80 11.04
C GLY A 122 -7.58 -3.56 11.76
N SER A 123 -8.45 -2.77 11.11
CA SER A 123 -9.07 -1.61 11.75
C SER A 123 -10.00 -2.02 12.89
N MET A 124 -10.78 -3.09 12.74
CA MET A 124 -11.68 -3.56 13.80
C MET A 124 -10.89 -4.11 14.99
N MET A 125 -9.78 -4.82 14.78
CA MET A 125 -8.91 -5.25 15.89
C MET A 125 -8.28 -4.05 16.59
N ALA A 126 -7.80 -3.07 15.84
CA ALA A 126 -7.27 -1.84 16.39
C ALA A 126 -8.34 -1.11 17.24
N MET A 127 -9.56 -0.95 16.75
CA MET A 127 -10.64 -0.29 17.48
C MET A 127 -11.05 -1.04 18.74
N ARG A 128 -11.16 -2.39 18.68
CA ARG A 128 -11.45 -3.21 19.87
C ARG A 128 -10.42 -3.03 20.99
N HIS A 129 -9.16 -2.77 20.64
CA HIS A 129 -8.08 -2.54 21.59
C HIS A 129 -7.97 -1.07 22.03
N PHE A 130 -8.09 -0.12 21.11
CA PHE A 130 -7.86 1.31 21.39
C PHE A 130 -9.00 2.00 22.11
N LEU A 131 -10.26 1.70 21.75
CA LEU A 131 -11.42 2.40 22.31
C LEU A 131 -11.56 2.22 23.83
N PRO A 132 -11.46 1.00 24.41
CA PRO A 132 -11.49 0.82 25.85
C PRO A 132 -10.34 1.55 26.57
N ARG A 133 -9.17 1.61 25.93
CA ARG A 133 -7.96 2.28 26.45
C ARG A 133 -7.97 3.80 26.25
N LYS A 134 -8.89 4.32 25.42
CA LYS A 134 -8.93 5.73 24.99
C LYS A 134 -7.57 6.21 24.45
N SER A 135 -6.82 5.34 23.80
CA SER A 135 -5.47 5.60 23.32
C SER A 135 -5.14 4.64 22.16
N GLY A 136 -4.46 5.15 21.16
CA GLY A 136 -3.94 4.38 20.03
C GLY A 136 -4.09 5.11 18.70
N LYS A 137 -3.34 4.64 17.69
CA LYS A 137 -3.29 5.26 16.36
C LYS A 137 -3.41 4.22 15.27
N LEU A 138 -4.44 4.37 14.45
CA LEU A 138 -4.68 3.57 13.25
C LEU A 138 -4.21 4.35 12.02
N ILE A 139 -3.36 3.76 11.20
CA ILE A 139 -2.87 4.35 9.94
C ILE A 139 -3.24 3.41 8.79
N ASN A 140 -4.11 3.86 7.90
CA ASN A 140 -4.51 3.13 6.69
C ASN A 140 -3.77 3.68 5.47
N ILE A 141 -3.04 2.80 4.76
CA ILE A 141 -2.25 3.19 3.58
C ILE A 141 -3.14 3.21 2.34
N LEU A 142 -3.24 4.38 1.74
CA LEU A 142 -3.93 4.64 0.48
C LEU A 142 -3.06 4.26 -0.73
N GLY A 143 -3.51 4.66 -1.93
CA GLY A 143 -2.80 4.46 -3.18
C GLY A 143 -3.43 5.21 -4.34
N ALA A 144 -2.95 4.98 -5.56
CA ALA A 144 -3.59 5.49 -6.76
C ALA A 144 -5.07 5.07 -6.80
N GLY A 145 -5.94 5.96 -7.25
CA GLY A 145 -7.40 5.71 -7.22
C GLY A 145 -8.12 6.30 -6.02
N SER A 146 -7.44 6.61 -4.91
CA SER A 146 -8.09 7.07 -3.68
C SER A 146 -8.81 8.42 -3.79
N LYS A 147 -8.35 9.30 -4.69
CA LYS A 147 -8.91 10.66 -4.90
C LYS A 147 -9.38 10.92 -6.33
N LYS A 148 -8.92 10.12 -7.31
CA LYS A 148 -9.26 10.24 -8.73
C LYS A 148 -9.27 8.85 -9.34
N PRO A 149 -10.05 8.60 -10.40
CA PRO A 149 -10.03 7.32 -11.12
C PRO A 149 -8.62 6.90 -11.53
N ALA A 150 -8.34 5.59 -11.46
CA ALA A 150 -7.08 4.99 -11.91
C ALA A 150 -7.40 4.02 -13.07
N PRO A 151 -7.49 4.50 -14.33
CA PRO A 151 -7.74 3.65 -15.49
C PRO A 151 -6.70 2.51 -15.58
N ASN A 152 -7.11 1.35 -16.06
CA ASN A 152 -6.31 0.13 -16.16
C ASN A 152 -5.84 -0.46 -14.80
N GLN A 153 -6.25 0.15 -13.68
CA GLN A 153 -6.06 -0.35 -12.32
C GLN A 153 -7.35 -0.24 -11.50
N ASN A 154 -8.51 -0.47 -12.14
CA ASN A 154 -9.79 -0.20 -11.49
C ASN A 154 -10.02 -1.07 -10.26
N ALA A 155 -9.67 -2.36 -10.30
CA ALA A 155 -9.76 -3.24 -9.12
C ALA A 155 -8.98 -2.66 -7.92
N TYR A 156 -7.74 -2.23 -8.15
CA TYR A 156 -6.91 -1.59 -7.13
C TYR A 156 -7.44 -0.21 -6.72
N GLY A 157 -7.68 0.65 -7.71
CA GLY A 157 -8.06 2.04 -7.48
C GLY A 157 -9.37 2.19 -6.70
N SER A 158 -10.37 1.36 -7.01
CA SER A 158 -11.64 1.36 -6.28
C SER A 158 -11.47 0.93 -4.83
N THR A 159 -10.59 -0.07 -4.55
CA THR A 159 -10.27 -0.42 -3.14
C THR A 159 -9.62 0.74 -2.40
N LYS A 160 -8.74 1.51 -3.06
CA LYS A 160 -8.07 2.66 -2.41
C LYS A 160 -9.01 3.85 -2.19
N ALA A 161 -10.01 4.03 -3.05
CA ALA A 161 -11.11 4.98 -2.82
C ALA A 161 -11.95 4.55 -1.61
N TRP A 162 -12.35 3.28 -1.56
CA TRP A 162 -13.08 2.71 -0.43
C TRP A 162 -12.32 2.88 0.88
N ILE A 163 -11.02 2.52 0.92
CA ILE A 163 -10.18 2.65 2.13
C ILE A 163 -10.16 4.10 2.62
N ARG A 164 -10.06 5.07 1.70
CA ARG A 164 -10.09 6.49 2.07
C ARG A 164 -11.40 6.89 2.73
N VAL A 165 -12.53 6.56 2.10
CA VAL A 165 -13.87 6.88 2.65
C VAL A 165 -14.09 6.17 3.98
N PHE A 166 -13.79 4.87 4.06
CA PHE A 166 -13.87 4.09 5.28
C PHE A 166 -13.04 4.69 6.42
N THR A 167 -11.79 5.08 6.15
CA THR A 167 -10.90 5.67 7.17
C THR A 167 -11.45 6.99 7.71
N LEU A 168 -11.94 7.86 6.82
CA LEU A 168 -12.47 9.15 7.22
C LEU A 168 -13.81 9.02 7.98
N ALA A 169 -14.68 8.08 7.58
CA ALA A 169 -15.90 7.77 8.33
C ALA A 169 -15.57 7.27 9.74
N LEU A 170 -14.67 6.28 9.84
CA LEU A 170 -14.24 5.74 11.13
C LEU A 170 -13.60 6.82 12.02
N ALA A 171 -12.88 7.77 11.45
CA ALA A 171 -12.33 8.90 12.18
C ALA A 171 -13.42 9.82 12.78
N VAL A 172 -14.52 10.02 12.07
CA VAL A 172 -15.70 10.76 12.57
C VAL A 172 -16.39 9.98 13.69
N GLU A 173 -16.59 8.68 13.51
CA GLU A 173 -17.24 7.79 14.49
C GLU A 173 -16.44 7.69 15.81
N THR A 174 -15.12 7.82 15.72
CA THR A 174 -14.22 7.73 16.89
C THR A 174 -13.75 9.09 17.41
N LYS A 175 -14.34 10.19 16.91
CA LYS A 175 -14.02 11.53 17.39
C LYS A 175 -14.26 11.63 18.90
N ASP A 176 -13.36 12.30 19.58
CA ASP A 176 -13.39 12.51 21.04
C ASP A 176 -13.29 11.21 21.88
N ARG A 177 -12.91 10.09 21.25
CA ARG A 177 -12.72 8.80 21.93
C ARG A 177 -11.25 8.51 22.30
N GLY A 178 -10.36 9.48 22.13
CA GLY A 178 -8.93 9.34 22.45
C GLY A 178 -8.12 8.51 21.42
N VAL A 179 -8.69 8.22 20.24
CA VAL A 179 -8.08 7.39 19.19
C VAL A 179 -7.81 8.23 17.95
N GLY A 180 -6.60 8.13 17.40
CA GLY A 180 -6.23 8.73 16.12
C GLY A 180 -6.48 7.74 14.95
N VAL A 181 -7.26 8.16 13.96
CA VAL A 181 -7.51 7.38 12.73
C VAL A 181 -7.06 8.20 11.54
N PHE A 182 -6.11 7.69 10.77
CA PHE A 182 -5.40 8.44 9.75
C PHE A 182 -5.35 7.73 8.40
N ALA A 183 -5.44 8.49 7.33
CA ALA A 183 -5.21 8.05 5.96
C ALA A 183 -3.86 8.58 5.46
N LEU A 184 -2.98 7.70 4.97
CA LEU A 184 -1.69 8.08 4.40
C LEU A 184 -1.62 7.71 2.92
N GLN A 185 -1.55 8.72 2.06
CA GLN A 185 -1.32 8.59 0.62
C GLN A 185 0.19 8.63 0.34
N PRO A 186 0.84 7.49 0.09
CA PRO A 186 2.30 7.43 -0.08
C PRO A 186 2.77 8.06 -1.40
N GLY A 187 1.90 8.18 -2.39
CA GLY A 187 2.25 8.55 -3.76
C GLY A 187 2.82 7.35 -4.53
N LEU A 188 3.55 7.65 -5.61
CA LEU A 188 4.22 6.62 -6.40
C LEU A 188 5.51 6.21 -5.68
N MET A 189 5.54 4.99 -5.12
CA MET A 189 6.72 4.47 -4.40
C MET A 189 7.53 3.54 -5.30
N ASP A 190 8.84 3.75 -5.36
CA ASP A 190 9.78 2.88 -6.08
C ASP A 190 9.94 1.55 -5.31
N THR A 191 9.05 0.62 -5.56
CA THR A 191 8.96 -0.68 -4.88
C THR A 191 8.50 -1.75 -5.86
N ASP A 192 8.63 -3.02 -5.46
CA ASP A 192 8.21 -4.18 -6.24
C ASP A 192 6.74 -4.11 -6.70
N LEU A 193 5.88 -3.42 -5.95
CA LEU A 193 4.48 -3.20 -6.36
C LEU A 193 4.36 -2.50 -7.72
N LEU A 194 5.36 -1.69 -8.11
CA LEU A 194 5.42 -1.00 -9.40
C LEU A 194 6.29 -1.71 -10.44
N THR A 195 7.25 -2.50 -10.01
CA THR A 195 8.21 -3.16 -10.93
C THR A 195 7.88 -4.61 -11.21
N GLU A 196 7.16 -5.29 -10.31
CA GLU A 196 6.61 -6.64 -10.52
C GLU A 196 5.14 -6.56 -10.93
N VAL A 197 4.86 -6.48 -12.22
CA VAL A 197 3.52 -6.22 -12.75
C VAL A 197 3.00 -7.42 -13.54
N VAL A 198 1.79 -7.88 -13.20
CA VAL A 198 0.99 -8.74 -14.06
C VAL A 198 0.14 -7.85 -14.96
N THR A 199 0.08 -8.15 -16.26
CA THR A 199 -0.69 -7.36 -17.24
C THR A 199 -1.27 -8.25 -18.34
N PHE A 200 -2.22 -7.72 -19.09
CA PHE A 200 -2.70 -8.37 -20.31
C PHE A 200 -1.76 -8.05 -21.48
N LYS A 201 -1.66 -8.97 -22.46
CA LYS A 201 -0.71 -8.91 -23.59
C LYS A 201 -0.71 -7.54 -24.30
N GLU A 202 -1.89 -6.96 -24.49
CA GLU A 202 -2.08 -5.68 -25.16
C GLU A 202 -1.38 -4.50 -24.48
N HIS A 203 -1.22 -4.55 -23.14
CA HIS A 203 -0.61 -3.49 -22.36
C HIS A 203 0.88 -3.71 -22.05
N GLU A 204 1.44 -4.89 -22.34
CA GLU A 204 2.81 -5.27 -21.97
C GLU A 204 3.84 -4.29 -22.52
N LYS A 205 3.81 -4.03 -23.84
CA LYS A 205 4.78 -3.14 -24.50
C LYS A 205 4.73 -1.73 -23.89
N ARG A 206 3.52 -1.18 -23.75
CA ARG A 206 3.32 0.16 -23.17
C ARG A 206 3.85 0.25 -21.73
N LEU A 207 3.60 -0.78 -20.91
CA LEU A 207 4.11 -0.81 -19.54
C LEU A 207 5.64 -0.85 -19.50
N ARG A 208 6.28 -1.71 -20.28
CA ARG A 208 7.75 -1.80 -20.35
C ARG A 208 8.42 -0.50 -20.79
N GLU A 209 7.77 0.26 -21.67
CA GLU A 209 8.30 1.52 -22.18
C GLU A 209 8.00 2.72 -21.27
N PHE A 210 6.79 2.81 -20.71
CA PHE A 210 6.33 3.98 -19.99
C PHE A 210 6.60 3.94 -18.48
N MET A 211 6.47 2.79 -17.82
CA MET A 211 6.64 2.70 -16.37
C MET A 211 8.05 3.09 -15.89
N PRO A 212 9.15 2.69 -16.56
CA PRO A 212 10.48 3.17 -16.18
C PRO A 212 10.62 4.68 -16.20
N PHE A 213 10.05 5.34 -17.20
CA PHE A 213 9.99 6.80 -17.27
C PHE A 213 9.20 7.38 -16.09
N LEU A 214 8.01 6.86 -15.83
CA LEU A 214 7.15 7.31 -14.74
C LEU A 214 7.82 7.13 -13.36
N ILE A 215 8.48 5.99 -13.14
CA ILE A 215 9.21 5.71 -11.90
C ILE A 215 10.37 6.69 -11.72
N ARG A 216 11.14 6.99 -12.77
CA ARG A 216 12.24 7.97 -12.69
C ARG A 216 11.74 9.40 -12.49
N ALA A 217 10.62 9.76 -13.12
CA ALA A 217 10.06 11.11 -13.02
C ALA A 217 9.37 11.35 -11.67
N ALA A 218 8.59 10.40 -11.18
CA ALA A 218 7.69 10.60 -10.06
C ALA A 218 7.86 9.61 -8.90
N GLY A 219 8.63 8.53 -9.08
CA GLY A 219 8.90 7.53 -8.06
C GLY A 219 9.67 8.11 -6.88
N LYS A 220 9.23 7.80 -5.69
CA LYS A 220 9.83 8.23 -4.43
C LYS A 220 10.33 7.03 -3.64
N LYS A 221 11.35 7.24 -2.85
CA LYS A 221 11.83 6.23 -1.93
C LYS A 221 10.79 5.96 -0.82
N PRO A 222 10.56 4.70 -0.41
CA PRO A 222 9.61 4.34 0.63
C PRO A 222 9.84 5.06 1.96
N GLU A 223 11.08 5.43 2.27
CA GLU A 223 11.45 6.12 3.51
C GLU A 223 10.77 7.48 3.66
N LEU A 224 10.43 8.16 2.55
CA LEU A 224 9.69 9.43 2.62
C LEU A 224 8.26 9.23 3.14
N ALA A 225 7.61 8.14 2.76
CA ALA A 225 6.29 7.80 3.27
C ALA A 225 6.37 7.22 4.69
N ALA A 226 7.41 6.44 5.00
CA ALA A 226 7.67 5.94 6.34
C ALA A 226 7.86 7.08 7.35
N ARG A 227 8.54 8.18 6.99
CA ARG A 227 8.63 9.39 7.85
C ARG A 227 7.27 10.04 8.10
N LYS A 228 6.34 10.02 7.13
CA LYS A 228 4.98 10.50 7.36
C LYS A 228 4.17 9.56 8.24
N ALA A 229 4.34 8.25 8.09
CA ALA A 229 3.76 7.27 9.00
C ALA A 229 4.29 7.45 10.44
N LEU A 230 5.60 7.69 10.60
CA LEU A 230 6.23 8.00 11.89
C LEU A 230 5.60 9.25 12.52
N TRP A 231 5.47 10.32 11.76
CA TRP A 231 4.83 11.55 12.26
C TRP A 231 3.37 11.29 12.67
N LEU A 232 2.61 10.51 11.91
CA LEU A 232 1.24 10.13 12.28
C LEU A 232 1.18 9.25 13.54
N ALA A 233 2.20 8.41 13.77
CA ALA A 233 2.32 7.56 14.95
C ALA A 233 2.81 8.31 16.18
N SER A 234 3.48 9.45 16.04
CA SER A 234 4.13 10.19 17.12
C SER A 234 3.15 11.07 17.93
N SER A 235 3.60 11.58 19.07
CA SER A 235 2.87 12.52 19.91
C SER A 235 2.48 13.83 19.20
N ALA A 236 3.10 14.18 18.08
CA ALA A 236 2.74 15.36 17.27
C ALA A 236 1.29 15.31 16.71
N THR A 237 0.65 14.16 16.78
CA THR A 237 -0.74 13.95 16.35
C THR A 237 -1.68 13.55 17.49
N ASP A 238 -1.25 13.67 18.75
CA ASP A 238 -2.11 13.42 19.90
C ASP A 238 -3.33 14.35 19.87
N GLY A 239 -4.49 13.80 20.21
CA GLY A 239 -5.77 14.50 20.12
C GLY A 239 -6.27 14.77 18.69
N LYS A 240 -5.57 14.34 17.65
CA LYS A 240 -5.99 14.51 16.26
C LYS A 240 -6.53 13.19 15.69
N THR A 241 -7.55 13.30 14.83
CA THR A 241 -8.10 12.21 14.03
C THR A 241 -8.53 12.75 12.66
N GLY A 242 -8.77 11.88 11.68
CA GLY A 242 -9.26 12.25 10.35
C GLY A 242 -8.23 12.91 9.43
N LEU A 243 -6.94 12.88 9.76
CA LEU A 243 -5.91 13.43 8.89
C LEU A 243 -5.76 12.57 7.61
N ASP A 244 -5.90 13.21 6.45
CA ASP A 244 -5.64 12.64 5.10
C ASP A 244 -4.33 13.23 4.57
N VAL A 245 -3.23 12.56 4.83
CA VAL A 245 -1.88 13.05 4.56
C VAL A 245 -1.32 12.47 3.26
N SER A 246 -0.74 13.33 2.43
CA SER A 246 -0.12 12.91 1.17
C SER A 246 1.40 13.17 1.18
N VAL A 247 2.17 12.26 0.58
CA VAL A 247 3.61 12.40 0.38
C VAL A 247 3.88 13.08 -0.95
N GLY A 248 4.45 14.28 -0.91
CA GLY A 248 4.81 15.09 -2.06
C GLY A 248 3.73 16.06 -2.50
N SER A 249 4.13 17.02 -3.31
CA SER A 249 3.28 18.06 -3.85
C SER A 249 3.10 17.90 -5.37
N ARG A 250 2.08 18.56 -5.93
CA ARG A 250 1.91 18.66 -7.40
C ARG A 250 3.13 19.25 -8.07
N LEU A 251 3.78 20.23 -7.43
CA LEU A 251 4.98 20.86 -7.93
C LEU A 251 6.14 19.88 -8.03
N SER A 252 6.37 19.04 -7.01
CA SER A 252 7.43 18.01 -7.04
C SER A 252 7.21 16.98 -8.15
N PHE A 253 5.97 16.66 -8.46
CA PHE A 253 5.59 15.78 -9.56
C PHE A 253 5.92 16.45 -10.91
N LEU A 254 5.47 17.69 -11.12
CA LEU A 254 5.74 18.45 -12.35
C LEU A 254 7.24 18.62 -12.61
N LEU A 255 8.00 19.04 -11.59
CA LEU A 255 9.45 19.19 -11.68
C LEU A 255 10.16 17.88 -12.01
N GLY A 256 9.69 16.75 -11.48
CA GLY A 256 10.22 15.42 -11.81
C GLY A 256 10.02 15.07 -13.29
N PHE A 257 8.84 15.33 -13.84
CA PHE A 257 8.56 15.13 -15.27
C PHE A 257 9.40 16.05 -16.17
N LEU A 258 9.51 17.32 -15.83
CA LEU A 258 10.36 18.27 -16.57
C LEU A 258 11.83 17.83 -16.57
N ARG A 259 12.34 17.44 -15.40
CA ARG A 259 13.71 16.94 -15.26
C ARG A 259 13.97 15.71 -16.11
N GLU A 260 13.07 14.71 -16.05
CA GLU A 260 13.25 13.46 -16.79
C GLU A 260 13.02 13.65 -18.29
N GLY A 261 12.11 14.54 -18.69
CA GLY A 261 11.90 14.95 -20.08
C GLY A 261 13.14 15.64 -20.65
N LEU A 262 13.74 16.59 -19.90
CA LEU A 262 14.97 17.29 -20.30
C LEU A 262 16.17 16.32 -20.41
N ARG A 263 16.30 15.39 -19.45
CA ARG A 263 17.33 14.34 -19.50
C ARG A 263 17.23 13.50 -20.77
N ARG A 264 16.01 13.12 -21.14
CA ARG A 264 15.75 12.34 -22.35
C ARG A 264 16.09 13.14 -23.61
N LEU A 265 15.70 14.41 -23.66
CA LEU A 265 16.01 15.32 -24.76
C LEU A 265 17.53 15.50 -24.95
N LEU A 266 18.25 15.68 -23.86
CA LEU A 266 19.72 15.87 -23.86
C LEU A 266 20.50 14.53 -23.89
N ARG A 267 19.83 13.39 -24.05
CA ARG A 267 20.43 12.04 -24.06
C ARG A 267 21.34 11.74 -22.86
N LEU A 268 21.07 12.33 -21.71
CA LEU A 268 21.85 12.09 -20.49
C LEU A 268 21.58 10.70 -19.93
N PRO A 269 22.59 10.09 -19.26
CA PRO A 269 22.43 8.77 -18.66
C PRO A 269 21.30 8.78 -17.63
N THR A 270 20.48 7.70 -17.63
CA THR A 270 19.35 7.53 -16.71
C THR A 270 19.59 6.33 -15.82
N ARG A 271 19.06 6.38 -14.60
CA ARG A 271 19.06 5.22 -13.70
C ARG A 271 18.27 4.08 -14.37
N PRO A 272 18.84 2.88 -14.48
CA PRO A 272 18.09 1.73 -14.98
C PRO A 272 16.94 1.40 -14.02
N VAL A 273 15.77 1.13 -14.58
CA VAL A 273 14.60 0.60 -13.87
C VAL A 273 14.24 -0.72 -14.54
N VAL A 274 14.49 -1.81 -13.83
CA VAL A 274 14.17 -3.16 -14.32
C VAL A 274 12.70 -3.43 -14.03
N MET A 275 11.95 -3.77 -15.08
CA MET A 275 10.54 -4.15 -14.99
C MET A 275 10.39 -5.66 -15.16
N ASN A 276 9.84 -6.30 -14.16
CA ASN A 276 9.42 -7.70 -14.25
C ASN A 276 7.92 -7.74 -14.60
N VAL A 277 7.64 -7.81 -15.90
CA VAL A 277 6.27 -7.79 -16.43
C VAL A 277 5.90 -9.18 -16.90
N LYS A 278 4.85 -9.75 -16.31
CA LYS A 278 4.25 -11.04 -16.71
C LYS A 278 2.95 -10.78 -17.47
N ALA A 279 2.93 -11.11 -18.75
CA ALA A 279 1.72 -11.03 -19.55
C ALA A 279 0.83 -12.27 -19.36
N ILE A 280 -0.48 -12.04 -19.25
CA ILE A 280 -1.52 -13.07 -19.17
C ILE A 280 -2.58 -12.84 -20.24
N PRO A 281 -3.39 -13.85 -20.62
CA PRO A 281 -4.53 -13.66 -21.52
C PRO A 281 -5.64 -12.84 -20.85
N SER A 282 -6.41 -12.10 -21.68
CA SER A 282 -7.67 -11.49 -21.25
C SER A 282 -8.70 -12.56 -20.90
N ALA A 283 -9.54 -12.28 -19.91
CA ALA A 283 -10.71 -13.10 -19.59
C ALA A 283 -11.99 -12.58 -20.26
N PHE A 284 -11.87 -11.57 -21.13
CA PHE A 284 -13.01 -11.00 -21.84
C PHE A 284 -13.53 -11.98 -22.91
N GLU A 285 -14.80 -12.34 -22.78
CA GLU A 285 -15.55 -13.10 -23.78
C GLU A 285 -16.82 -12.30 -24.13
N PRO A 286 -17.03 -11.99 -25.44
CA PRO A 286 -18.29 -11.38 -25.86
C PRO A 286 -19.48 -12.29 -25.57
N LEU A 287 -20.64 -11.68 -25.29
CA LEU A 287 -21.86 -12.48 -25.14
C LEU A 287 -22.20 -13.23 -26.47
N PRO A 288 -22.68 -14.48 -26.40
CA PRO A 288 -23.05 -15.24 -27.58
C PRO A 288 -24.12 -14.52 -28.40
N GLY A 289 -23.95 -14.54 -29.74
CA GLY A 289 -24.85 -13.87 -30.68
C GLY A 289 -24.50 -12.42 -31.04
N ILE A 290 -23.49 -11.82 -30.40
CA ILE A 290 -22.94 -10.53 -30.84
C ILE A 290 -21.72 -10.82 -31.70
N ALA A 291 -21.95 -11.05 -33.01
CA ALA A 291 -20.85 -11.16 -33.95
C ALA A 291 -20.08 -9.83 -33.99
N SER A 292 -18.76 -9.89 -33.90
CA SER A 292 -17.91 -8.76 -34.26
C SER A 292 -18.26 -8.38 -35.71
N LYS A 293 -18.83 -7.21 -35.92
CA LYS A 293 -18.84 -6.62 -37.26
C LYS A 293 -17.36 -6.34 -37.57
N ASP A 294 -16.74 -7.23 -38.29
CA ASP A 294 -15.43 -7.00 -38.86
C ASP A 294 -15.48 -5.65 -39.56
N THR A 295 -14.74 -4.71 -39.07
CA THR A 295 -14.43 -3.46 -39.78
C THR A 295 -13.44 -3.79 -40.88
N ASN A 296 -13.87 -4.57 -41.82
CA ASN A 296 -13.16 -4.82 -43.07
C ASN A 296 -13.87 -4.04 -44.17
N THR A 297 -13.82 -2.69 -44.08
CA THR A 297 -14.00 -1.81 -45.23
C THR A 297 -12.77 -0.91 -45.33
N ALA A 298 -11.64 -1.52 -45.66
CA ALA A 298 -10.56 -0.78 -46.27
C ALA A 298 -10.72 -1.04 -47.80
N GLY A 299 -11.28 -0.05 -48.40
CA GLY A 299 -11.00 0.49 -49.72
C GLY A 299 -10.77 -0.43 -50.89
N ASN A 300 -11.69 -0.38 -51.83
CA ASN A 300 -11.40 -0.26 -53.24
C ASN A 300 -12.35 0.83 -53.76
N ASP A 301 -11.78 1.96 -54.01
CA ASP A 301 -11.95 2.74 -55.28
C ASP A 301 -11.02 3.95 -55.20
#